data_11ba0336c603af1811d312adb3a93590
#
_entry.id   11ba0336c603af1811d312adb3a93590
#
_cell.length_a   1.000
_cell.length_b   1.000
_cell.length_c   1.000
_cell.angle_alpha   90.00
_cell.angle_beta   90.00
_cell.angle_gamma   90.00
#
_symmetry.space_group_name_H-M   'P 1'
#
loop_
_entity.id
_entity.type
_entity.pdbx_description
1 polymer ?
#
loop_
_entity_poly.entity_id
_entity_poly.type
_entity_poly.pdbx_seq_one_letter_code
_entity_poly.pdbx_strand_id
1 'polypeptide(L)'
;LLGDFNADELYYIWNQFKRLSLKKMVQTDRESYNLLERIYRKSYDIYFEKTKSQLEKIPKEQRDPACIVVLTIQLLGMNHAPTKTLIERVKWLKKLGKKVYIVNTTEQYLAAGEIPIYDPAVGSVEESYRNAHVIRFGEDEFDFLQISEKMTIERKLRTVLRLIRQVKPFYILSMGTGSMTADLCGQAIPTASMALAFSNLPHTMNPMKILGRMIREEEKETFANMDVIES
;
A
#
# COMPACT_ATOMS: atom_id res chain seq x y z
N LEU A 1 22.13 8.91 -12.86
CA LEU A 1 22.22 9.17 -11.41
C LEU A 1 21.55 8.11 -10.52
N LEU A 2 20.68 7.23 -11.03
CA LEU A 2 20.04 6.15 -10.25
C LEU A 2 20.65 4.76 -10.53
N GLY A 3 21.82 4.70 -11.18
CA GLY A 3 22.41 3.46 -11.69
C GLY A 3 22.84 2.45 -10.63
N ASP A 4 23.37 2.96 -9.52
CA ASP A 4 24.10 2.16 -8.53
C ASP A 4 23.27 1.80 -7.28
N PHE A 5 22.03 2.30 -7.15
CA PHE A 5 21.17 2.01 -6.03
C PHE A 5 20.44 0.69 -6.19
N ASN A 6 20.37 -0.10 -5.11
CA ASN A 6 19.54 -1.28 -5.06
C ASN A 6 18.05 -0.94 -4.82
N ALA A 7 17.16 -1.95 -4.90
CA ALA A 7 15.72 -1.74 -4.78
C ALA A 7 15.30 -1.19 -3.41
N ASP A 8 15.92 -1.69 -2.32
CA ASP A 8 15.61 -1.24 -0.95
C ASP A 8 16.00 0.22 -0.75
N GLU A 9 17.18 0.63 -1.25
CA GLU A 9 17.66 2.01 -1.19
C GLU A 9 16.75 2.96 -1.97
N LEU A 10 16.36 2.60 -3.19
CA LEU A 10 15.45 3.41 -4.01
C LEU A 10 14.10 3.57 -3.33
N TYR A 11 13.53 2.48 -2.80
CA TYR A 11 12.27 2.52 -2.09
C TYR A 11 12.35 3.34 -0.81
N TYR A 12 13.47 3.24 -0.09
CA TYR A 12 13.74 4.06 1.08
C TYR A 12 13.81 5.55 0.73
N ILE A 13 14.59 5.93 -0.28
CA ILE A 13 14.71 7.31 -0.76
C ILE A 13 13.33 7.86 -1.12
N TRP A 14 12.58 7.13 -1.93
CA TRP A 14 11.22 7.50 -2.28
C TRP A 14 10.33 7.72 -1.04
N ASN A 15 10.37 6.81 -0.08
CA ASN A 15 9.56 6.89 1.13
C ASN A 15 9.92 8.12 1.99
N GLN A 16 11.22 8.44 2.13
CA GLN A 16 11.66 9.60 2.90
C GLN A 16 11.20 10.91 2.24
N PHE A 17 11.38 11.08 0.95
CA PHE A 17 10.92 12.27 0.24
C PHE A 17 9.40 12.42 0.31
N LYS A 18 8.66 11.35 0.13
CA LYS A 18 7.22 11.35 0.28
C LYS A 18 6.78 11.79 1.69
N ARG A 19 7.46 11.34 2.73
CA ARG A 19 7.17 11.76 4.12
C ARG A 19 7.47 13.23 4.35
N LEU A 20 8.58 13.74 3.83
CA LEU A 20 8.92 15.16 3.88
C LEU A 20 7.87 16.02 3.16
N SER A 21 7.37 15.55 2.03
CA SER A 21 6.28 16.18 1.31
C SER A 21 4.98 16.25 2.12
N LEU A 22 4.59 15.15 2.78
CA LEU A 22 3.41 15.13 3.65
C LEU A 22 3.55 16.11 4.82
N LYS A 23 4.75 16.35 5.30
CA LYS A 23 5.06 17.35 6.35
C LYS A 23 5.17 18.78 5.80
N LYS A 24 4.94 18.99 4.50
CA LYS A 24 5.13 20.28 3.80
C LYS A 24 6.56 20.84 3.91
N MET A 25 7.53 19.98 4.17
CA MET A 25 8.95 20.38 4.21
C MET A 25 9.57 20.43 2.82
N VAL A 26 8.94 19.77 1.85
CA VAL A 26 9.31 19.78 0.43
C VAL A 26 8.06 20.11 -0.37
N GLN A 27 8.15 21.04 -1.29
CA GLN A 27 7.07 21.34 -2.21
C GLN A 27 6.90 20.20 -3.21
N THR A 28 5.67 19.73 -3.39
CA THR A 28 5.31 18.73 -4.40
C THR A 28 4.61 19.42 -5.55
N ASP A 29 5.39 19.85 -6.50
CA ASP A 29 4.92 20.18 -7.84
C ASP A 29 4.87 18.93 -8.73
N ARG A 30 4.44 19.10 -9.96
CA ARG A 30 4.36 18.03 -10.96
C ARG A 30 5.72 17.39 -11.23
N GLU A 31 6.78 18.18 -11.26
CA GLU A 31 8.14 17.68 -11.54
C GLU A 31 8.62 16.76 -10.42
N SER A 32 8.46 17.20 -9.17
CA SER A 32 8.77 16.41 -7.99
C SER A 32 7.96 15.11 -7.92
N TYR A 33 6.66 15.17 -8.24
CA TYR A 33 5.81 13.97 -8.31
C TYR A 33 6.34 12.99 -9.35
N ASN A 34 6.62 13.45 -10.56
CA ASN A 34 7.14 12.61 -11.64
C ASN A 34 8.52 12.01 -11.31
N LEU A 35 9.38 12.78 -10.64
CA LEU A 35 10.68 12.28 -10.17
C LEU A 35 10.50 11.15 -9.15
N LEU A 36 9.64 11.35 -8.17
CA LEU A 36 9.33 10.32 -7.16
C LEU A 36 8.70 9.08 -7.79
N GLU A 37 7.81 9.24 -8.76
CA GLU A 37 7.24 8.12 -9.51
C GLU A 37 8.32 7.32 -10.26
N ARG A 38 9.29 8.01 -10.87
CA ARG A 38 10.42 7.33 -11.55
C ARG A 38 11.29 6.54 -10.59
N ILE A 39 11.57 7.09 -9.40
CA ILE A 39 12.34 6.38 -8.35
C ILE A 39 11.56 5.14 -7.90
N TYR A 40 10.27 5.31 -7.63
CA TYR A 40 9.38 4.22 -7.22
C TYR A 40 9.31 3.12 -8.27
N ARG A 41 9.07 3.48 -9.54
CA ARG A 41 9.03 2.56 -10.68
C ARG A 41 10.32 1.78 -10.82
N LYS A 42 11.48 2.43 -10.73
CA LYS A 42 12.76 1.74 -10.83
C LYS A 42 12.96 0.72 -9.71
N SER A 43 12.56 1.07 -8.47
CA SER A 43 12.57 0.11 -7.36
C SER A 43 11.64 -1.07 -7.65
N TYR A 44 10.42 -0.80 -8.14
CA TYR A 44 9.47 -1.83 -8.52
C TYR A 44 10.03 -2.78 -9.59
N ASP A 45 10.62 -2.26 -10.65
CA ASP A 45 11.17 -3.06 -11.74
C ASP A 45 12.24 -4.04 -11.24
N ILE A 46 13.11 -3.59 -10.34
CA ILE A 46 14.14 -4.47 -9.73
C ILE A 46 13.48 -5.56 -8.86
N TYR A 47 12.49 -5.21 -8.03
CA TYR A 47 11.77 -6.20 -7.23
C TYR A 47 10.99 -7.16 -8.10
N PHE A 48 10.32 -6.67 -9.14
CA PHE A 48 9.57 -7.50 -10.07
C PHE A 48 10.46 -8.55 -10.73
N GLU A 49 11.61 -8.16 -11.26
CA GLU A 49 12.57 -9.10 -11.88
C GLU A 49 13.02 -10.19 -10.87
N LYS A 50 13.25 -9.83 -9.62
CA LYS A 50 13.64 -10.80 -8.58
C LYS A 50 12.51 -11.73 -8.15
N THR A 51 11.27 -11.33 -8.31
CA THR A 51 10.11 -12.04 -7.73
C THR A 51 9.12 -12.58 -8.76
N LYS A 52 9.28 -12.27 -10.03
CA LYS A 52 8.32 -12.61 -11.11
C LYS A 52 7.94 -14.11 -11.16
N SER A 53 8.86 -15.01 -10.82
CA SER A 53 8.58 -16.45 -10.74
C SER A 53 7.59 -16.83 -9.63
N GLN A 54 7.31 -15.93 -8.70
CA GLN A 54 6.38 -16.12 -7.59
C GLN A 54 5.01 -15.47 -7.85
N LEU A 55 4.90 -14.66 -8.91
CA LEU A 55 3.74 -13.82 -9.23
C LEU A 55 2.77 -14.50 -10.21
N GLU A 56 2.52 -15.79 -10.01
CA GLU A 56 1.58 -16.54 -10.82
C GLU A 56 0.17 -15.94 -10.68
N LYS A 57 -0.46 -15.64 -11.82
CA LYS A 57 -1.79 -15.05 -11.88
C LYS A 57 -2.85 -16.05 -11.45
N ILE A 58 -3.72 -15.66 -10.53
CA ILE A 58 -4.89 -16.45 -10.14
C ILE A 58 -6.04 -16.11 -11.09
N PRO A 59 -6.53 -17.08 -11.89
CA PRO A 59 -7.64 -16.86 -12.81
C PRO A 59 -8.92 -16.40 -12.09
N LYS A 60 -9.76 -15.62 -12.78
CA LYS A 60 -10.99 -15.06 -12.20
C LYS A 60 -11.91 -16.14 -11.63
N GLU A 61 -11.97 -17.27 -12.30
CA GLU A 61 -12.84 -18.41 -11.98
C GLU A 61 -12.41 -19.11 -10.67
N GLN A 62 -11.17 -18.91 -10.26
CA GLN A 62 -10.64 -19.48 -9.01
C GLN A 62 -10.76 -18.51 -7.83
N ARG A 63 -11.16 -17.26 -8.07
CA ARG A 63 -11.26 -16.25 -7.00
C ARG A 63 -12.60 -16.30 -6.31
N ASP A 64 -12.60 -16.11 -4.99
CA ASP A 64 -13.81 -15.98 -4.20
C ASP A 64 -14.41 -14.57 -4.38
N PRO A 65 -15.59 -14.43 -5.03
CA PRO A 65 -16.21 -13.13 -5.28
C PRO A 65 -16.63 -12.40 -3.99
N ALA A 66 -16.75 -13.14 -2.88
CA ALA A 66 -17.09 -12.56 -1.59
C ALA A 66 -15.85 -12.07 -0.81
N CYS A 67 -14.65 -12.49 -1.20
CA CYS A 67 -13.40 -12.21 -0.45
C CYS A 67 -12.65 -11.00 -1.01
N ILE A 68 -12.25 -10.09 -0.13
CA ILE A 68 -11.42 -8.93 -0.41
C ILE A 68 -10.24 -8.92 0.57
N VAL A 69 -9.03 -8.71 0.06
CA VAL A 69 -7.85 -8.44 0.90
C VAL A 69 -7.57 -6.94 0.86
N VAL A 70 -7.53 -6.31 2.02
CA VAL A 70 -7.15 -4.91 2.19
C VAL A 70 -5.71 -4.85 2.67
N LEU A 71 -4.83 -4.31 1.87
CA LEU A 71 -3.43 -4.08 2.23
C LEU A 71 -3.26 -2.63 2.69
N THR A 72 -2.57 -2.43 3.80
CA THR A 72 -2.17 -1.09 4.25
C THR A 72 -0.71 -1.09 4.68
N ILE A 73 -0.04 0.03 4.52
CA ILE A 73 1.37 0.18 4.92
C ILE A 73 1.53 0.51 6.40
N GLN A 74 0.43 0.91 7.06
CA GLN A 74 0.40 1.26 8.47
C GLN A 74 -1.02 1.11 9.03
N LEU A 75 -1.14 0.49 10.18
CA LEU A 75 -2.36 0.48 10.98
C LEU A 75 -1.99 0.77 12.44
N LEU A 76 -2.60 1.80 12.99
CA LEU A 76 -2.43 2.22 14.39
C LEU A 76 -3.78 2.19 15.11
N GLY A 77 -3.82 2.70 16.35
CA GLY A 77 -5.07 2.83 17.11
C GLY A 77 -6.06 3.84 16.50
N MET A 78 -7.27 3.88 17.04
CA MET A 78 -8.38 4.71 16.52
C MET A 78 -8.16 6.23 16.67
N ASN A 79 -7.11 6.67 17.33
CA ASN A 79 -6.73 8.09 17.34
C ASN A 79 -5.99 8.53 16.06
N HIS A 80 -5.60 7.58 15.21
CA HIS A 80 -4.91 7.82 13.94
C HIS A 80 -5.91 7.99 12.80
N ALA A 81 -5.96 9.16 12.19
CA ALA A 81 -6.95 9.48 11.14
C ALA A 81 -6.93 8.50 9.94
N PRO A 82 -5.78 8.11 9.38
CA PRO A 82 -5.75 7.11 8.31
C PRO A 82 -6.34 5.75 8.73
N THR A 83 -6.12 5.33 9.99
CA THR A 83 -6.74 4.09 10.52
C THR A 83 -8.26 4.22 10.57
N LYS A 84 -8.81 5.36 11.04
CA LYS A 84 -10.26 5.60 11.03
C LYS A 84 -10.83 5.46 9.62
N THR A 85 -10.24 6.14 8.66
CA THR A 85 -10.69 6.08 7.24
C THR A 85 -10.66 4.65 6.70
N LEU A 86 -9.57 3.90 6.97
CA LEU A 86 -9.48 2.50 6.55
C LEU A 86 -10.61 1.67 7.17
N ILE A 87 -10.79 1.77 8.49
CA ILE A 87 -11.81 0.98 9.21
C ILE A 87 -13.23 1.32 8.74
N GLU A 88 -13.54 2.58 8.47
CA GLU A 88 -14.82 2.96 7.88
C GLU A 88 -15.04 2.29 6.52
N ARG A 89 -14.06 2.29 5.64
CA ARG A 89 -14.15 1.64 4.33
C ARG A 89 -14.36 0.13 4.45
N VAL A 90 -13.60 -0.54 5.31
CA VAL A 90 -13.75 -1.99 5.49
C VAL A 90 -15.09 -2.38 6.14
N LYS A 91 -15.63 -1.53 7.01
CA LYS A 91 -17.00 -1.71 7.55
C LYS A 91 -18.05 -1.64 6.45
N TRP A 92 -17.91 -0.74 5.50
CA TRP A 92 -18.80 -0.68 4.34
C TRP A 92 -18.68 -1.93 3.46
N LEU A 93 -17.48 -2.42 3.19
CA LEU A 93 -17.29 -3.67 2.45
C LEU A 93 -17.96 -4.85 3.16
N LYS A 94 -17.86 -4.92 4.49
CA LYS A 94 -18.53 -5.94 5.30
C LYS A 94 -20.07 -5.83 5.21
N LYS A 95 -20.63 -4.59 5.28
CA LYS A 95 -22.07 -4.36 5.08
C LYS A 95 -22.56 -4.79 3.70
N LEU A 96 -21.71 -4.75 2.69
CA LEU A 96 -21.97 -5.27 1.34
C LEU A 96 -21.81 -6.79 1.24
N GLY A 97 -21.69 -7.49 2.36
CA GLY A 97 -21.57 -8.96 2.42
C GLY A 97 -20.19 -9.48 2.06
N LYS A 98 -19.15 -8.63 2.04
CA LYS A 98 -17.79 -9.07 1.73
C LYS A 98 -17.08 -9.59 2.97
N LYS A 99 -16.34 -10.69 2.81
CA LYS A 99 -15.35 -11.17 3.76
C LYS A 99 -14.08 -10.36 3.55
N VAL A 100 -13.61 -9.68 4.58
CA VAL A 100 -12.46 -8.77 4.48
C VAL A 100 -11.33 -9.27 5.36
N TYR A 101 -10.15 -9.43 4.74
CA TYR A 101 -8.88 -9.65 5.43
C TYR A 101 -8.07 -8.35 5.41
N ILE A 102 -7.67 -7.85 6.56
CA ILE A 102 -6.81 -6.67 6.67
C ILE A 102 -5.38 -7.13 6.89
N VAL A 103 -4.47 -6.67 6.05
CA VAL A 103 -3.03 -6.93 6.18
C VAL A 103 -2.28 -5.63 6.33
N ASN A 104 -1.66 -5.42 7.48
CA ASN A 104 -0.71 -4.33 7.67
C ASN A 104 0.68 -4.81 7.23
N THR A 105 1.15 -4.32 6.08
CA THR A 105 2.47 -4.67 5.53
C THR A 105 3.61 -4.00 6.28
N THR A 106 3.31 -2.97 7.10
CA THR A 106 4.30 -2.17 7.85
C THR A 106 5.38 -1.53 6.97
N GLU A 107 5.09 -1.31 5.69
CA GLU A 107 6.03 -0.71 4.74
C GLU A 107 6.28 0.78 5.00
N GLN A 108 5.45 1.40 5.80
CA GLN A 108 5.72 2.76 6.29
C GLN A 108 7.04 2.82 7.06
N TYR A 109 7.41 1.71 7.69
CA TYR A 109 8.68 1.48 8.37
C TYR A 109 9.49 0.50 7.54
N LEU A 110 10.40 1.01 6.75
CA LEU A 110 11.41 0.13 6.19
C LEU A 110 12.35 -0.25 7.32
N ALA A 111 12.63 -1.55 7.43
CA ALA A 111 13.75 -2.01 8.22
C ALA A 111 14.97 -1.31 7.65
N ALA A 112 15.45 -0.32 8.36
CA ALA A 112 16.47 0.57 7.81
C ALA A 112 17.82 -0.13 7.68
N GLY A 113 17.97 -1.29 8.31
CA GLY A 113 19.26 -1.94 8.32
C GLY A 113 20.36 -0.94 8.67
N GLU A 114 21.32 -0.78 7.76
CA GLU A 114 22.39 0.22 7.85
C GLU A 114 22.02 1.56 7.19
N ILE A 115 20.80 1.68 6.63
CA ILE A 115 20.37 2.88 5.92
C ILE A 115 19.97 3.95 6.95
N PRO A 116 20.57 5.14 6.92
CA PRO A 116 20.23 6.20 7.86
C PRO A 116 18.78 6.65 7.70
N ILE A 117 18.06 6.75 8.82
CA ILE A 117 16.68 7.24 8.85
C ILE A 117 16.69 8.72 9.20
N TYR A 118 16.25 9.57 8.29
CA TYR A 118 16.15 11.00 8.52
C TYR A 118 15.00 11.38 9.47
N ASP A 119 13.98 10.56 9.56
CA ASP A 119 12.84 10.80 10.43
C ASP A 119 12.32 9.49 11.03
N PRO A 120 12.94 9.04 12.12
CA PRO A 120 12.55 7.81 12.80
C PRO A 120 11.21 7.93 13.53
N ALA A 121 10.72 9.15 13.77
CA ALA A 121 9.76 9.41 14.83
C ALA A 121 8.30 9.22 14.44
N VAL A 122 7.97 8.96 13.19
CA VAL A 122 6.56 8.96 12.81
C VAL A 122 6.04 7.56 12.67
N GLY A 123 5.51 7.13 13.79
CA GLY A 123 4.61 6.01 13.82
C GLY A 123 5.29 4.76 14.29
N SER A 124 5.04 4.45 15.49
CA SER A 124 5.25 3.13 16.05
C SER A 124 4.37 2.11 15.34
N VAL A 125 4.78 0.90 15.30
CA VAL A 125 3.92 -0.25 15.07
C VAL A 125 3.03 -0.36 16.32
N GLU A 126 1.74 -0.58 16.16
CA GLU A 126 0.86 -0.88 17.28
C GLU A 126 1.20 -2.26 17.83
N GLU A 127 1.82 -2.31 18.99
CA GLU A 127 2.35 -3.54 19.58
C GLU A 127 1.26 -4.57 19.88
N SER A 128 0.06 -4.12 20.25
CA SER A 128 -1.08 -5.01 20.51
C SER A 128 -1.51 -5.80 19.26
N TYR A 129 -1.12 -5.36 18.07
CA TYR A 129 -1.44 -6.01 16.81
C TYR A 129 -0.40 -7.05 16.35
N ARG A 130 0.75 -7.14 17.02
CA ARG A 130 1.90 -7.95 16.56
C ARG A 130 1.58 -9.43 16.32
N ASN A 131 0.73 -10.00 17.16
CA ASN A 131 0.34 -11.40 17.08
C ASN A 131 -1.18 -11.57 16.93
N ALA A 132 -1.88 -10.48 16.63
CA ALA A 132 -3.32 -10.54 16.45
C ALA A 132 -3.67 -11.22 15.12
N HIS A 133 -4.61 -12.16 15.17
CA HIS A 133 -5.24 -12.77 13.98
C HIS A 133 -6.61 -12.15 13.69
N VAL A 134 -7.15 -11.44 14.66
CA VAL A 134 -8.41 -10.71 14.59
C VAL A 134 -8.22 -9.38 15.29
N ILE A 135 -8.74 -8.32 14.70
CA ILE A 135 -8.83 -7.00 15.33
C ILE A 135 -10.27 -6.57 15.46
N ARG A 136 -10.57 -5.81 16.52
CA ARG A 136 -11.92 -5.32 16.83
C ARG A 136 -11.97 -3.81 16.82
N PHE A 137 -13.01 -3.28 16.17
CA PHE A 137 -13.31 -1.86 16.17
C PHE A 137 -14.80 -1.63 16.45
N GLY A 138 -15.14 -1.40 17.70
CA GLY A 138 -16.53 -1.44 18.18
C GLY A 138 -17.04 -2.88 18.20
N GLU A 139 -18.18 -3.13 17.56
CA GLU A 139 -18.78 -4.47 17.44
C GLU A 139 -18.25 -5.27 16.24
N ASP A 140 -17.48 -4.64 15.37
CA ASP A 140 -16.94 -5.28 14.17
C ASP A 140 -15.63 -5.98 14.42
N GLU A 141 -15.55 -7.23 13.97
CA GLU A 141 -14.32 -8.04 13.93
C GLU A 141 -13.84 -8.21 12.49
N PHE A 142 -12.52 -8.20 12.32
CA PHE A 142 -11.87 -8.41 11.02
C PHE A 142 -10.72 -9.40 11.14
N ASP A 143 -10.64 -10.34 10.22
CA ASP A 143 -9.44 -11.16 10.04
C ASP A 143 -8.26 -10.23 9.79
N PHE A 144 -7.16 -10.44 10.49
CA PHE A 144 -6.03 -9.53 10.50
C PHE A 144 -4.68 -10.24 10.45
N LEU A 145 -3.73 -9.60 9.80
CA LEU A 145 -2.33 -9.99 9.79
C LEU A 145 -1.45 -8.75 9.87
N GLN A 146 -0.63 -8.64 10.89
CA GLN A 146 0.46 -7.67 10.93
C GLN A 146 1.78 -8.35 10.54
N ILE A 147 2.38 -7.87 9.46
CA ILE A 147 3.70 -8.33 9.03
C ILE A 147 4.75 -7.58 9.84
N SER A 148 5.82 -8.27 10.24
CA SER A 148 6.91 -7.63 10.99
C SER A 148 7.56 -6.52 10.15
N GLU A 149 7.76 -5.37 10.78
CA GLU A 149 8.48 -4.22 10.20
C GLU A 149 9.93 -4.58 9.81
N LYS A 150 10.51 -5.57 10.47
CA LYS A 150 11.89 -6.04 10.22
C LYS A 150 12.04 -6.93 8.99
N MET A 151 10.92 -7.33 8.36
CA MET A 151 10.97 -8.14 7.14
C MET A 151 11.34 -7.29 5.94
N THR A 152 12.16 -7.84 5.04
CA THR A 152 12.41 -7.27 3.71
C THR A 152 11.15 -7.27 2.87
N ILE A 153 11.08 -6.42 1.83
CA ILE A 153 9.94 -6.38 0.90
C ILE A 153 9.67 -7.76 0.28
N GLU A 154 10.71 -8.49 -0.11
CA GLU A 154 10.55 -9.83 -0.67
C GLU A 154 9.90 -10.82 0.30
N ARG A 155 10.25 -10.76 1.59
CA ARG A 155 9.62 -11.60 2.63
C ARG A 155 8.18 -11.19 2.90
N LYS A 156 7.90 -9.89 2.92
CA LYS A 156 6.54 -9.36 3.03
C LYS A 156 5.69 -9.84 1.87
N LEU A 157 6.18 -9.70 0.65
CA LEU A 157 5.51 -10.19 -0.57
C LEU A 157 5.19 -11.70 -0.46
N ARG A 158 6.16 -12.54 -0.11
CA ARG A 158 5.92 -13.99 0.05
C ARG A 158 4.85 -14.30 1.08
N THR A 159 4.80 -13.54 2.16
CA THR A 159 3.78 -13.71 3.21
C THR A 159 2.39 -13.36 2.69
N VAL A 160 2.27 -12.23 1.99
CA VAL A 160 0.99 -11.79 1.39
C VAL A 160 0.56 -12.75 0.28
N LEU A 161 1.47 -13.17 -0.60
CA LEU A 161 1.14 -14.13 -1.67
C LEU A 161 0.66 -15.48 -1.13
N ARG A 162 1.21 -15.94 0.01
CA ARG A 162 0.71 -17.15 0.66
C ARG A 162 -0.73 -16.99 1.11
N LEU A 163 -1.07 -15.87 1.77
CA LEU A 163 -2.44 -15.56 2.14
C LEU A 163 -3.35 -15.48 0.91
N ILE A 164 -2.95 -14.73 -0.12
CA ILE A 164 -3.72 -14.58 -1.37
C ILE A 164 -4.03 -15.92 -2.02
N ARG A 165 -3.05 -16.83 -2.08
CA ARG A 165 -3.25 -18.18 -2.64
C ARG A 165 -4.19 -19.03 -1.82
N GLN A 166 -4.20 -18.83 -0.50
CA GLN A 166 -5.09 -19.53 0.42
C GLN A 166 -6.53 -19.03 0.31
N VAL A 167 -6.72 -17.70 0.36
CA VAL A 167 -8.08 -17.10 0.41
C VAL A 167 -8.62 -16.75 -0.97
N LYS A 168 -7.78 -16.71 -2.01
CA LYS A 168 -8.12 -16.42 -3.41
C LYS A 168 -9.08 -15.23 -3.55
N PRO A 169 -8.71 -14.03 -3.10
CA PRO A 169 -9.62 -12.90 -3.05
C PRO A 169 -10.07 -12.49 -4.45
N PHE A 170 -11.22 -11.88 -4.55
CA PHE A 170 -11.71 -11.34 -5.81
C PHE A 170 -10.81 -10.23 -6.33
N TYR A 171 -10.43 -9.32 -5.42
CA TYR A 171 -9.42 -8.28 -5.68
C TYR A 171 -8.72 -7.87 -4.38
N ILE A 172 -7.67 -7.07 -4.54
CA ILE A 172 -6.94 -6.42 -3.45
C ILE A 172 -7.28 -4.93 -3.47
N LEU A 173 -7.57 -4.36 -2.30
CA LEU A 173 -7.63 -2.91 -2.09
C LEU A 173 -6.38 -2.47 -1.31
N SER A 174 -5.47 -1.79 -1.98
CA SER A 174 -4.30 -1.18 -1.35
C SER A 174 -4.66 0.20 -0.81
N MET A 175 -4.61 0.38 0.49
CA MET A 175 -4.96 1.63 1.16
C MET A 175 -3.73 2.30 1.77
N GLY A 176 -3.37 3.44 1.22
CA GLY A 176 -2.19 4.21 1.62
C GLY A 176 -1.55 4.93 0.45
N THR A 177 -0.35 5.44 0.67
CA THR A 177 0.34 6.31 -0.29
C THR A 177 1.33 5.59 -1.21
N GLY A 178 1.25 4.29 -1.28
CA GLY A 178 2.11 3.42 -2.07
C GLY A 178 2.58 2.22 -1.24
N SER A 179 2.43 1.04 -1.78
CA SER A 179 2.89 -0.21 -1.18
C SER A 179 3.53 -1.06 -2.26
N MET A 180 4.81 -1.29 -2.14
CA MET A 180 5.57 -2.14 -3.07
C MET A 180 5.02 -3.57 -3.07
N THR A 181 4.69 -4.08 -1.88
CA THR A 181 4.07 -5.42 -1.75
C THR A 181 2.72 -5.48 -2.48
N ALA A 182 1.87 -4.46 -2.37
CA ALA A 182 0.58 -4.43 -3.05
C ALA A 182 0.75 -4.35 -4.57
N ASP A 183 1.68 -3.53 -5.04
CA ASP A 183 1.94 -3.37 -6.47
C ASP A 183 2.46 -4.66 -7.11
N LEU A 184 3.37 -5.36 -6.43
CA LEU A 184 3.83 -6.67 -6.89
C LEU A 184 2.70 -7.72 -6.87
N CYS A 185 1.86 -7.72 -5.84
CA CYS A 185 0.68 -8.59 -5.77
C CYS A 185 -0.33 -8.31 -6.89
N GLY A 186 -0.35 -7.08 -7.43
CA GLY A 186 -1.18 -6.69 -8.58
C GLY A 186 -0.95 -7.53 -9.83
N GLN A 187 0.21 -8.19 -9.95
CA GLN A 187 0.50 -9.14 -11.02
C GLN A 187 -0.27 -10.47 -10.87
N ALA A 188 -0.56 -10.87 -9.63
CA ALA A 188 -1.26 -12.12 -9.33
C ALA A 188 -2.78 -11.93 -9.20
N ILE A 189 -3.22 -10.82 -8.62
CA ILE A 189 -4.64 -10.48 -8.37
C ILE A 189 -4.88 -9.02 -8.76
N PRO A 190 -6.02 -8.68 -9.41
CA PRO A 190 -6.39 -7.29 -9.65
C PRO A 190 -6.33 -6.46 -8.37
N THR A 191 -5.63 -5.35 -8.43
CA THR A 191 -5.38 -4.49 -7.28
C THR A 191 -5.77 -3.06 -7.61
N ALA A 192 -6.59 -2.45 -6.74
CA ALA A 192 -6.88 -1.03 -6.75
C ALA A 192 -6.11 -0.33 -5.65
N SER A 193 -5.58 0.86 -5.92
CA SER A 193 -4.83 1.64 -4.94
C SER A 193 -5.59 2.91 -4.56
N MET A 194 -5.84 3.10 -3.26
CA MET A 194 -6.59 4.22 -2.69
C MET A 194 -5.74 5.01 -1.72
N ALA A 195 -5.62 6.31 -1.93
CA ALA A 195 -4.98 7.19 -0.96
C ALA A 195 -5.84 7.34 0.31
N LEU A 196 -5.20 7.34 1.48
CA LEU A 196 -5.84 7.63 2.76
C LEU A 196 -5.81 9.12 3.13
N ALA A 197 -4.93 9.89 2.50
CA ALA A 197 -4.87 11.35 2.65
C ALA A 197 -5.42 12.00 1.38
N PHE A 198 -6.23 13.04 1.57
CA PHE A 198 -6.92 13.75 0.48
C PHE A 198 -5.99 14.55 -0.46
N SER A 199 -4.70 14.60 -0.17
CA SER A 199 -3.82 15.55 -0.84
C SER A 199 -3.17 15.02 -2.11
N ASN A 200 -2.85 13.73 -2.21
CA ASN A 200 -2.04 13.23 -3.33
C ASN A 200 -2.50 11.86 -3.81
N LEU A 201 -2.37 11.62 -5.12
CA LEU A 201 -2.48 10.26 -5.66
C LEU A 201 -1.40 9.35 -5.06
N PRO A 202 -1.71 8.07 -4.83
CA PRO A 202 -0.69 7.10 -4.47
C PRO A 202 0.27 6.88 -5.65
N HIS A 203 1.57 6.82 -5.37
CA HIS A 203 2.48 6.22 -6.31
C HIS A 203 2.21 4.71 -6.33
N THR A 204 1.86 4.20 -7.48
CA THR A 204 1.51 2.79 -7.65
C THR A 204 1.66 2.34 -9.09
N MET A 205 2.01 1.08 -9.28
CA MET A 205 2.02 0.43 -10.58
C MET A 205 0.68 -0.21 -10.93
N ASN A 206 -0.27 -0.23 -9.99
CA ASN A 206 -1.62 -0.71 -10.26
C ASN A 206 -2.35 0.24 -11.21
N PRO A 207 -3.07 -0.28 -12.21
CA PRO A 207 -3.77 0.55 -13.17
C PRO A 207 -4.91 1.34 -12.54
N MET A 208 -5.62 0.74 -11.57
CA MET A 208 -6.76 1.38 -10.93
C MET A 208 -6.33 2.21 -9.73
N LYS A 209 -6.53 3.52 -9.81
CA LYS A 209 -6.27 4.48 -8.72
C LYS A 209 -7.58 5.08 -8.24
N ILE A 210 -7.79 5.09 -6.94
CA ILE A 210 -8.98 5.67 -6.32
C ILE A 210 -8.54 6.92 -5.54
N LEU A 211 -9.13 8.05 -5.90
CA LEU A 211 -8.92 9.32 -5.22
C LEU A 211 -10.16 9.62 -4.37
N GLY A 212 -9.99 9.79 -3.06
CA GLY A 212 -11.09 10.07 -2.12
C GLY A 212 -11.64 11.50 -2.19
N ARG A 213 -11.56 12.16 -3.33
CA ARG A 213 -12.04 13.52 -3.61
C ARG A 213 -12.13 13.76 -5.11
N MET A 214 -12.80 14.84 -5.50
CA MET A 214 -12.80 15.29 -6.89
C MET A 214 -11.41 15.74 -7.35
N ILE A 215 -11.08 15.49 -8.60
CA ILE A 215 -9.87 16.00 -9.24
C ILE A 215 -10.00 17.51 -9.39
N ARG A 216 -8.97 18.24 -8.97
CA ARG A 216 -8.92 19.69 -9.15
C ARG A 216 -8.57 20.05 -10.59
N GLU A 217 -8.95 21.24 -11.02
CA GLU A 217 -8.70 21.69 -12.40
C GLU A 217 -7.21 21.65 -12.76
N GLU A 218 -6.36 22.13 -11.85
CA GLU A 218 -4.90 22.12 -12.02
C GLU A 218 -4.26 20.71 -12.06
N GLU A 219 -4.99 19.70 -11.62
CA GLU A 219 -4.53 18.30 -11.58
C GLU A 219 -4.97 17.51 -12.81
N LYS A 220 -5.97 17.98 -13.55
CA LYS A 220 -6.57 17.25 -14.69
C LYS A 220 -5.54 16.81 -15.72
N GLU A 221 -4.59 17.68 -16.03
CA GLU A 221 -3.53 17.38 -16.99
C GLU A 221 -2.58 16.28 -16.46
N THR A 222 -2.31 16.28 -15.15
CA THR A 222 -1.48 15.26 -14.50
C THR A 222 -2.15 13.88 -14.55
N PHE A 223 -3.48 13.85 -14.49
CA PHE A 223 -4.26 12.60 -14.40
C PHE A 223 -4.94 12.20 -15.72
N ALA A 224 -4.78 12.98 -16.79
CA ALA A 224 -5.46 12.79 -18.08
C ALA A 224 -5.23 11.39 -18.70
N ASN A 225 -4.12 10.72 -18.37
CA ASN A 225 -3.75 9.41 -18.87
C ASN A 225 -3.76 8.32 -17.77
N MET A 226 -4.47 8.55 -16.68
CA MET A 226 -4.57 7.61 -15.56
C MET A 226 -6.02 7.19 -15.34
N ASP A 227 -6.23 5.89 -15.09
CA ASP A 227 -7.53 5.38 -14.64
C ASP A 227 -7.77 5.79 -13.18
N VAL A 228 -8.32 6.98 -12.99
CA VAL A 228 -8.61 7.53 -11.66
C VAL A 228 -10.11 7.51 -11.43
N ILE A 229 -10.53 6.90 -10.32
CA ILE A 229 -11.91 6.93 -9.85
C ILE A 229 -12.01 7.97 -8.73
N GLU A 230 -12.86 8.95 -8.93
CA GLU A 230 -13.24 9.93 -7.92
C GLU A 230 -14.31 9.31 -6.99
N SER A 231 -14.20 9.50 -5.68
CA SER A 231 -15.15 8.96 -4.70
C SER A 231 -15.51 9.97 -3.60
#